data_ee504b35b1a852839b78478c12d6b22a
#
_entry.id   ee504b35b1a852839b78478c12d6b22a
#
_cell.length_a   1.000
_cell.length_b   1.000
_cell.length_c   1.000
_cell.angle_alpha   90.00
_cell.angle_beta   90.00
_cell.angle_gamma   90.00
#
_symmetry.space_group_name_H-M   'P 1'
#
loop_
_entity.id
_entity.type
_entity.pdbx_description
1 polymer ?
#
loop_
_entity_poly.entity_id
_entity_poly.type
_entity_poly.pdbx_seq_one_letter_code
_entity_poly.pdbx_strand_id
1 'polypeptide(L)'
;MKRHTIFTLVEGEATAINKTHKPFKSRLHRGDMGYTHQIGNGFYTINSPDSWLGMLSTSDQWYCVIEANIQKFDEAAKLWIPESFEKRGFLGRSSQMDLWSQDEDVILDYIKSEMNMPKPEKVLRFSYIAYAGDRLHMLIPTKVVNDDGLGLWSICFETKAELLNYSDEIVDWKSWNIAGNIGEPSYPLNGINPLNGVGS
;
A
#
# COMPACT_ATOMS: atom_id res chain seq x y z
N MET A 1 2.31 -7.00 -21.59
CA MET A 1 2.47 -7.66 -20.29
C MET A 1 2.00 -6.69 -19.21
N LYS A 2 1.35 -7.14 -18.14
CA LYS A 2 0.79 -6.29 -17.10
C LYS A 2 1.39 -6.70 -15.75
N ARG A 3 1.48 -5.77 -14.80
CA ARG A 3 1.80 -6.06 -13.39
C ARG A 3 0.50 -6.08 -12.62
N HIS A 4 0.33 -7.06 -11.75
CA HIS A 4 -0.87 -7.22 -10.94
C HIS A 4 -0.57 -6.91 -9.47
N THR A 5 -1.59 -6.46 -8.76
CA THR A 5 -1.64 -6.41 -7.30
C THR A 5 -3.10 -6.45 -6.84
N ILE A 6 -3.33 -6.71 -5.57
CA ILE A 6 -4.66 -7.00 -5.04
C ILE A 6 -5.03 -5.99 -3.95
N PHE A 7 -6.30 -5.70 -3.81
CA PHE A 7 -6.84 -4.88 -2.74
C PHE A 7 -8.29 -5.29 -2.44
N THR A 8 -8.83 -4.79 -1.36
CA THR A 8 -10.24 -5.00 -1.00
C THR A 8 -10.97 -3.69 -0.82
N LEU A 9 -12.26 -3.68 -1.13
CA LEU A 9 -13.16 -2.53 -1.02
C LEU A 9 -14.52 -2.95 -0.49
N VAL A 10 -15.35 -1.95 -0.18
CA VAL A 10 -16.78 -2.14 0.04
C VAL A 10 -17.53 -2.18 -1.29
N GLU A 11 -18.71 -2.81 -1.31
CA GLU A 11 -19.52 -3.03 -2.52
C GLU A 11 -19.70 -1.78 -3.39
N GLY A 12 -20.05 -0.64 -2.80
CA GLY A 12 -20.31 0.59 -3.56
C GLY A 12 -19.12 1.09 -4.37
N GLU A 13 -17.91 0.98 -3.82
CA GLU A 13 -16.67 1.35 -4.52
C GLU A 13 -16.31 0.33 -5.58
N ALA A 14 -16.43 -0.96 -5.26
CA ALA A 14 -16.18 -2.05 -6.20
C ALA A 14 -17.11 -1.97 -7.42
N THR A 15 -18.39 -1.71 -7.21
CA THR A 15 -19.37 -1.50 -8.29
C THR A 15 -18.99 -0.32 -9.18
N ALA A 16 -18.53 0.78 -8.61
CA ALA A 16 -18.10 1.95 -9.38
C ALA A 16 -16.84 1.65 -10.22
N ILE A 17 -15.88 0.90 -9.65
CA ILE A 17 -14.69 0.44 -10.38
C ILE A 17 -15.08 -0.48 -11.53
N ASN A 18 -15.97 -1.46 -11.32
CA ASN A 18 -16.40 -2.39 -12.35
C ASN A 18 -17.09 -1.70 -13.55
N LYS A 19 -17.72 -0.55 -13.33
CA LYS A 19 -18.33 0.24 -14.41
C LYS A 19 -17.30 0.93 -15.31
N THR A 20 -16.18 1.35 -14.75
CA THR A 20 -15.18 2.17 -15.45
C THR A 20 -13.87 1.46 -15.68
N HIS A 21 -13.61 0.36 -14.98
CA HIS A 21 -12.32 -0.32 -14.87
C HIS A 21 -11.16 0.60 -14.44
N LYS A 22 -11.48 1.72 -13.80
CA LYS A 22 -10.50 2.68 -13.30
C LYS A 22 -10.54 2.70 -11.78
N PRO A 23 -9.41 2.40 -11.10
CA PRO A 23 -9.34 2.64 -9.67
C PRO A 23 -9.41 4.15 -9.42
N PHE A 24 -10.16 4.55 -8.40
CA PHE A 24 -10.22 5.93 -7.95
C PHE A 24 -10.25 5.96 -6.43
N LYS A 25 -9.71 6.99 -5.85
CA LYS A 25 -9.86 7.23 -4.42
C LYS A 25 -10.86 8.36 -4.21
N SER A 26 -12.00 8.02 -3.60
CA SER A 26 -12.98 9.01 -3.19
C SER A 26 -12.34 9.98 -2.17
N ARG A 27 -12.64 11.29 -2.32
CA ARG A 27 -12.23 12.29 -1.32
C ARG A 27 -12.96 12.12 0.01
N LEU A 28 -14.01 11.30 0.05
CA LEU A 28 -14.81 11.04 1.24
C LEU A 28 -14.14 10.09 2.24
N HIS A 29 -13.10 9.37 1.83
CA HIS A 29 -12.31 8.51 2.72
C HIS A 29 -11.26 9.27 3.53
N ARG A 30 -11.53 10.50 3.92
CA ARG A 30 -10.77 11.17 4.95
C ARG A 30 -11.27 10.70 6.32
N GLY A 31 -10.65 9.67 6.85
CA GLY A 31 -10.57 9.54 8.30
C GLY A 31 -11.59 8.69 9.04
N ASP A 32 -12.54 8.01 8.40
CA ASP A 32 -13.63 7.38 9.17
C ASP A 32 -13.50 5.89 9.47
N MET A 33 -12.39 5.25 9.16
CA MET A 33 -12.21 3.82 9.45
C MET A 33 -10.96 3.48 10.25
N GLY A 34 -10.46 4.35 11.12
CA GLY A 34 -9.42 3.97 12.09
C GLY A 34 -8.14 3.33 11.51
N TYR A 35 -8.02 3.23 10.20
CA TYR A 35 -6.83 2.72 9.54
C TYR A 35 -5.82 3.83 9.43
N THR A 36 -4.78 3.71 10.19
CA THR A 36 -3.60 4.54 10.06
C THR A 36 -3.11 4.43 8.63
N HIS A 37 -2.92 5.57 7.98
CA HIS A 37 -2.23 5.64 6.68
C HIS A 37 -0.74 5.31 6.89
N GLN A 38 -0.44 4.03 7.14
CA GLN A 38 0.87 3.56 7.63
C GLN A 38 2.04 4.18 6.87
N ILE A 39 1.97 4.24 5.55
CA ILE A 39 3.02 4.80 4.69
C ILE A 39 2.51 5.94 3.81
N GLY A 40 1.50 6.67 4.29
CA GLY A 40 0.95 7.89 3.67
C GLY A 40 -0.34 7.71 2.89
N ASN A 41 -0.69 8.72 2.08
CA ASN A 41 -1.96 8.83 1.38
C ASN A 41 -1.95 8.16 0.00
N GLY A 42 -2.80 7.17 -0.21
CA GLY A 42 -2.89 6.49 -1.50
C GLY A 42 -3.80 5.26 -1.47
N PHE A 43 -3.62 4.43 -2.48
CA PHE A 43 -4.33 3.19 -2.67
C PHE A 43 -3.43 2.04 -2.18
N TYR A 44 -3.83 1.41 -1.08
CA TYR A 44 -3.08 0.28 -0.49
C TYR A 44 -3.42 -1.02 -1.19
N THR A 45 -2.39 -1.79 -1.51
CA THR A 45 -2.49 -3.08 -2.18
C THR A 45 -1.60 -4.11 -1.49
N ILE A 46 -1.89 -5.38 -1.70
CA ILE A 46 -1.13 -6.53 -1.17
C ILE A 46 -0.58 -7.38 -2.31
N ASN A 47 0.45 -8.15 -2.02
CA ASN A 47 1.16 -8.96 -3.02
C ASN A 47 0.58 -10.36 -3.24
N SER A 48 -0.38 -10.78 -2.41
CA SER A 48 -0.98 -12.11 -2.48
C SER A 48 -2.44 -12.06 -2.01
N PRO A 49 -3.35 -12.82 -2.62
CA PRO A 49 -4.74 -12.95 -2.17
C PRO A 49 -4.88 -13.40 -0.72
N ASP A 50 -3.89 -14.14 -0.20
CA ASP A 50 -3.86 -14.67 1.16
C ASP A 50 -3.24 -13.72 2.18
N SER A 51 -2.59 -12.64 1.73
CA SER A 51 -1.94 -11.67 2.61
C SER A 51 -2.92 -10.73 3.32
N TRP A 52 -4.19 -10.74 2.94
CA TRP A 52 -5.20 -9.90 3.58
C TRP A 52 -5.56 -10.42 4.97
N LEU A 53 -5.35 -9.60 5.97
CA LEU A 53 -5.52 -9.96 7.40
C LEU A 53 -6.98 -10.04 7.86
N GLY A 54 -7.95 -9.94 6.96
CA GLY A 54 -9.36 -9.98 7.35
C GLY A 54 -9.77 -8.84 8.27
N MET A 55 -9.09 -7.69 8.21
CA MET A 55 -9.35 -6.53 9.07
C MET A 55 -10.76 -5.95 8.90
N LEU A 56 -11.46 -6.35 7.84
CA LEU A 56 -12.87 -6.08 7.63
C LEU A 56 -13.53 -7.42 7.24
N SER A 57 -13.83 -8.25 8.23
CA SER A 57 -14.79 -9.33 8.05
C SER A 57 -16.20 -8.75 8.05
N THR A 58 -16.49 -7.88 7.10
CA THR A 58 -17.85 -7.43 6.83
C THR A 58 -18.42 -8.25 5.69
N SER A 59 -19.70 -8.59 5.76
CA SER A 59 -20.43 -9.30 4.69
C SER A 59 -20.31 -8.64 3.31
N ASP A 60 -19.82 -7.41 3.26
CA ASP A 60 -19.82 -6.52 2.09
C ASP A 60 -18.42 -6.27 1.50
N GLN A 61 -17.46 -7.15 1.83
CA GLN A 61 -16.07 -7.03 1.33
C GLN A 61 -15.94 -7.61 -0.07
N TRP A 62 -15.48 -6.79 -1.02
CA TRP A 62 -15.15 -7.16 -2.38
C TRP A 62 -13.63 -7.28 -2.57
N TYR A 63 -13.23 -8.14 -3.49
CA TYR A 63 -11.83 -8.46 -3.79
C TYR A 63 -11.48 -7.96 -5.18
N CYS A 64 -10.47 -7.11 -5.30
CA CYS A 64 -10.15 -6.45 -6.54
C CYS A 64 -8.71 -6.71 -6.97
N VAL A 65 -8.50 -6.76 -8.29
CA VAL A 65 -7.18 -6.77 -8.93
C VAL A 65 -6.94 -5.40 -9.55
N ILE A 66 -5.74 -4.87 -9.36
CA ILE A 66 -5.21 -3.74 -10.15
C ILE A 66 -4.14 -4.28 -11.10
N GLU A 67 -4.26 -3.91 -12.35
CA GLU A 67 -3.26 -4.10 -13.38
C GLU A 67 -2.64 -2.75 -13.76
N ALA A 68 -1.34 -2.73 -13.94
CA ALA A 68 -0.60 -1.57 -14.42
C ALA A 68 0.09 -1.86 -15.75
N ASN A 69 0.26 -0.85 -16.59
CA ASN A 69 1.13 -0.97 -17.75
C ASN A 69 2.57 -1.27 -17.28
N ILE A 70 3.16 -2.38 -17.75
CA ILE A 70 4.47 -2.86 -17.26
C ILE A 70 5.56 -1.82 -17.46
N GLN A 71 5.64 -1.20 -18.64
CA GLN A 71 6.69 -0.23 -18.93
C GLN A 71 6.59 0.99 -18.02
N LYS A 72 5.40 1.59 -17.89
CA LYS A 72 5.17 2.72 -17.00
C LYS A 72 5.45 2.37 -15.54
N PHE A 73 5.11 1.13 -15.14
CA PHE A 73 5.35 0.66 -13.79
C PHE A 73 6.84 0.44 -13.51
N ASP A 74 7.58 -0.14 -14.47
CA ASP A 74 9.01 -0.38 -14.32
C ASP A 74 9.80 0.94 -14.28
N GLU A 75 9.37 1.94 -15.03
CA GLU A 75 9.94 3.31 -15.04
C GLU A 75 9.58 4.13 -13.79
N ALA A 76 8.52 3.77 -13.08
CA ALA A 76 8.08 4.49 -11.89
C ALA A 76 9.10 4.35 -10.75
N ALA A 77 9.35 5.44 -10.05
CA ALA A 77 10.18 5.44 -8.85
C ALA A 77 9.52 4.63 -7.73
N LYS A 78 10.30 3.80 -7.04
CA LYS A 78 9.86 2.88 -6.00
C LYS A 78 10.78 3.00 -4.80
N LEU A 79 10.21 3.07 -3.60
CA LEU A 79 10.96 3.20 -2.35
C LEU A 79 10.37 2.34 -1.24
N TRP A 80 11.24 1.67 -0.50
CA TRP A 80 10.91 1.04 0.78
C TRP A 80 10.73 2.11 1.87
N ILE A 81 9.66 2.01 2.64
CA ILE A 81 9.39 2.85 3.81
C ILE A 81 9.51 1.96 5.04
N PRO A 82 10.65 1.97 5.75
CA PRO A 82 10.82 1.21 6.98
C PRO A 82 9.98 1.80 8.12
N GLU A 83 9.84 1.10 9.23
CA GLU A 83 9.14 1.59 10.42
C GLU A 83 9.76 2.91 10.93
N SER A 84 11.09 2.95 10.93
CA SER A 84 11.85 4.14 11.32
C SER A 84 13.15 4.25 10.55
N PHE A 85 13.76 5.42 10.55
CA PHE A 85 15.06 5.66 9.94
C PHE A 85 15.93 6.60 10.79
N GLU A 86 17.23 6.54 10.57
CA GLU A 86 18.18 7.41 11.23
C GLU A 86 18.31 8.73 10.45
N LYS A 87 17.71 9.81 10.95
CA LYS A 87 17.85 11.14 10.39
C LYS A 87 19.15 11.79 10.85
N ARG A 88 20.03 12.10 9.91
CA ARG A 88 21.26 12.84 10.18
C ARG A 88 20.95 14.33 10.38
N GLY A 89 21.19 14.83 11.57
CA GLY A 89 21.01 16.23 11.92
C GLY A 89 22.25 17.07 11.62
N PHE A 90 22.08 18.39 11.77
CA PHE A 90 23.18 19.34 11.72
C PHE A 90 24.17 19.05 12.87
N LEU A 91 25.48 19.12 12.64
CA LEU A 91 26.55 18.76 13.58
C LEU A 91 26.78 17.26 13.82
N GLY A 92 26.35 16.37 12.91
CA GLY A 92 26.68 14.94 13.01
C GLY A 92 25.90 14.17 14.09
N ARG A 93 24.89 14.80 14.72
CA ARG A 93 23.96 14.09 15.60
C ARG A 93 22.91 13.40 14.75
N SER A 94 22.75 12.08 14.93
CA SER A 94 21.64 11.34 14.35
C SER A 94 20.53 11.17 15.39
N SER A 95 19.29 11.14 14.90
CA SER A 95 18.10 10.81 15.70
C SER A 95 17.26 9.81 14.95
N GLN A 96 16.75 8.81 15.67
CA GLN A 96 15.77 7.89 15.10
C GLN A 96 14.44 8.63 14.94
N MET A 97 13.82 8.48 13.78
CA MET A 97 12.53 9.06 13.43
C MET A 97 11.61 7.97 12.93
N ASP A 98 10.44 7.85 13.54
CA ASP A 98 9.39 6.94 13.08
C ASP A 98 8.78 7.46 11.78
N LEU A 99 8.45 6.54 10.88
CA LEU A 99 7.82 6.84 9.59
C LEU A 99 6.39 6.30 9.51
N TRP A 100 6.15 5.13 10.11
CA TRP A 100 4.82 4.55 10.02
C TRP A 100 3.80 5.37 10.80
N SER A 101 2.63 5.54 10.17
CA SER A 101 1.49 6.28 10.72
C SER A 101 1.78 7.76 11.01
N GLN A 102 2.79 8.31 10.35
CA GLN A 102 3.09 9.74 10.38
C GLN A 102 2.29 10.49 9.30
N ASP A 103 2.24 11.81 9.45
CA ASP A 103 1.65 12.70 8.46
C ASP A 103 2.34 12.55 7.09
N GLU A 104 1.58 12.79 6.02
CA GLU A 104 2.08 12.67 4.64
C GLU A 104 3.37 13.48 4.42
N ASP A 105 3.48 14.66 5.00
CA ASP A 105 4.65 15.54 4.85
C ASP A 105 5.93 14.91 5.41
N VAL A 106 5.84 14.14 6.50
CA VAL A 106 6.98 13.42 7.10
C VAL A 106 7.46 12.32 6.12
N ILE A 107 6.52 11.59 5.53
CA ILE A 107 6.83 10.56 4.54
C ILE A 107 7.45 11.18 3.28
N LEU A 108 6.90 12.29 2.80
CA LEU A 108 7.44 13.00 1.63
C LEU A 108 8.86 13.54 1.88
N ASP A 109 9.15 14.03 3.08
CA ASP A 109 10.49 14.49 3.44
C ASP A 109 11.49 13.34 3.52
N TYR A 110 11.08 12.17 4.04
CA TYR A 110 11.89 10.96 3.96
C TYR A 110 12.20 10.58 2.51
N ILE A 111 11.18 10.52 1.63
CA ILE A 111 11.36 10.19 0.21
C ILE A 111 12.34 11.16 -0.46
N LYS A 112 12.24 12.47 -0.20
CA LYS A 112 13.17 13.48 -0.72
C LYS A 112 14.60 13.22 -0.25
N SER A 113 14.78 12.83 1.01
CA SER A 113 16.11 12.58 1.57
C SER A 113 16.79 11.36 0.95
N GLU A 114 15.99 10.31 0.64
CA GLU A 114 16.52 9.05 0.10
C GLU A 114 16.76 9.08 -1.42
N MET A 115 15.91 9.77 -2.17
CA MET A 115 15.90 9.66 -3.63
C MET A 115 16.23 10.97 -4.36
N ASN A 116 16.31 12.11 -3.67
CA ASN A 116 16.47 13.42 -4.30
C ASN A 116 15.50 13.67 -5.47
N MET A 117 14.24 13.26 -5.31
CA MET A 117 13.22 13.27 -6.36
C MET A 117 12.46 14.61 -6.40
N PRO A 118 12.24 15.19 -7.59
CA PRO A 118 11.49 16.45 -7.73
C PRO A 118 9.99 16.29 -7.43
N LYS A 119 9.46 15.06 -7.48
CA LYS A 119 8.03 14.75 -7.28
C LYS A 119 7.86 13.57 -6.33
N PRO A 120 8.21 13.70 -5.04
CA PRO A 120 8.15 12.63 -4.06
C PRO A 120 6.74 12.07 -3.86
N GLU A 121 5.71 12.88 -4.13
CA GLU A 121 4.30 12.50 -4.07
C GLU A 121 3.88 11.50 -5.15
N LYS A 122 4.76 11.18 -6.11
CA LYS A 122 4.52 10.18 -7.15
C LYS A 122 5.29 8.87 -6.95
N VAL A 123 6.11 8.76 -5.93
CA VAL A 123 6.90 7.57 -5.63
C VAL A 123 6.00 6.45 -5.10
N LEU A 124 6.05 5.27 -5.71
CA LEU A 124 5.39 4.07 -5.21
C LEU A 124 6.10 3.63 -3.92
N ARG A 125 5.32 3.36 -2.86
CA ARG A 125 5.84 3.08 -1.53
C ARG A 125 5.56 1.64 -1.17
N PHE A 126 6.54 0.98 -0.58
CA PHE A 126 6.48 -0.42 -0.18
C PHE A 126 6.88 -0.54 1.28
N SER A 127 6.26 -1.44 2.03
CA SER A 127 6.60 -1.65 3.43
C SER A 127 6.12 -3.01 3.91
N TYR A 128 6.65 -3.46 5.04
CA TYR A 128 5.98 -4.46 5.85
C TYR A 128 4.68 -3.88 6.40
N ILE A 129 3.66 -4.73 6.56
CA ILE A 129 2.41 -4.34 7.24
C ILE A 129 2.66 -4.40 8.75
N ALA A 130 2.33 -3.32 9.46
CA ALA A 130 2.49 -3.25 10.90
C ALA A 130 1.78 -4.43 11.58
N TYR A 131 2.51 -5.10 12.48
CA TYR A 131 2.03 -6.25 13.27
C TYR A 131 1.59 -7.47 12.45
N ALA A 132 1.99 -7.57 11.18
CA ALA A 132 1.57 -8.65 10.28
C ALA A 132 2.70 -9.60 9.89
N GLY A 133 3.82 -9.57 10.60
CA GLY A 133 5.00 -10.36 10.31
C GLY A 133 5.69 -9.91 9.02
N ASP A 134 5.98 -10.86 8.15
CA ASP A 134 6.68 -10.64 6.88
C ASP A 134 5.79 -10.23 5.72
N ARG A 135 4.51 -9.94 5.98
CA ARG A 135 3.55 -9.51 4.96
C ARG A 135 3.85 -8.10 4.49
N LEU A 136 3.69 -7.91 3.20
CA LEU A 136 4.01 -6.65 2.53
C LEU A 136 2.76 -5.98 1.98
N HIS A 137 2.82 -4.66 1.91
CA HIS A 137 1.88 -3.85 1.15
C HIS A 137 2.62 -2.85 0.26
N MET A 138 1.93 -2.42 -0.79
CA MET A 138 2.34 -1.31 -1.64
C MET A 138 1.29 -0.22 -1.57
N LEU A 139 1.74 1.02 -1.53
CA LEU A 139 0.91 2.20 -1.69
C LEU A 139 1.14 2.79 -3.09
N ILE A 140 0.06 2.91 -3.86
CA ILE A 140 0.01 3.74 -5.07
C ILE A 140 -0.49 5.12 -4.64
N PRO A 141 0.36 6.19 -4.68
CA PRO A 141 -0.06 7.51 -4.21
C PRO A 141 -1.31 8.03 -4.92
N THR A 142 -2.16 8.74 -4.19
CA THR A 142 -3.42 9.30 -4.73
C THR A 142 -3.20 10.09 -6.03
N LYS A 143 -2.08 10.84 -6.12
CA LYS A 143 -1.75 11.61 -7.31
C LYS A 143 -1.44 10.72 -8.52
N VAL A 144 -0.80 9.57 -8.32
CA VAL A 144 -0.52 8.60 -9.41
C VAL A 144 -1.80 7.95 -9.92
N VAL A 145 -2.72 7.61 -9.00
CA VAL A 145 -4.04 7.04 -9.34
C VAL A 145 -4.85 8.05 -10.15
N ASN A 146 -4.96 9.29 -9.65
CA ASN A 146 -5.81 10.31 -10.26
C ASN A 146 -5.27 10.85 -11.59
N ASP A 147 -3.94 10.90 -11.76
CA ASP A 147 -3.28 11.33 -13.00
C ASP A 147 -3.22 10.20 -14.06
N ASP A 148 -3.70 8.99 -13.75
CA ASP A 148 -3.56 7.76 -14.56
C ASP A 148 -2.09 7.50 -15.00
N GLY A 149 -1.16 7.82 -14.09
CA GLY A 149 0.27 7.80 -14.37
C GLY A 149 0.80 6.43 -14.78
N LEU A 150 0.16 5.35 -14.31
CA LEU A 150 0.56 3.97 -14.57
C LEU A 150 -0.32 3.25 -15.60
N GLY A 151 -1.36 3.91 -16.16
CA GLY A 151 -2.33 3.24 -17.03
C GLY A 151 -3.05 2.12 -16.30
N LEU A 152 -3.58 2.44 -15.11
CA LEU A 152 -4.21 1.48 -14.23
C LEU A 152 -5.54 0.97 -14.81
N TRP A 153 -5.76 -0.32 -14.66
CA TRP A 153 -7.01 -1.01 -14.93
C TRP A 153 -7.37 -1.86 -13.72
N SER A 154 -8.65 -1.98 -13.38
CA SER A 154 -9.08 -2.74 -12.22
C SER A 154 -10.40 -3.46 -12.46
N ILE A 155 -10.55 -4.62 -11.81
CA ILE A 155 -11.78 -5.39 -11.73
C ILE A 155 -11.97 -5.93 -10.32
N CYS A 156 -13.21 -5.98 -9.86
CA CYS A 156 -13.57 -6.44 -8.52
C CYS A 156 -14.56 -7.60 -8.57
N PHE A 157 -14.44 -8.50 -7.61
CA PHE A 157 -15.21 -9.72 -7.45
C PHE A 157 -15.89 -9.73 -6.07
N GLU A 158 -17.04 -10.33 -5.97
CA GLU A 158 -17.78 -10.44 -4.69
C GLU A 158 -17.09 -11.39 -3.72
N THR A 159 -16.42 -12.42 -4.25
CA THR A 159 -15.77 -13.43 -3.43
C THR A 159 -14.29 -13.59 -3.72
N LYS A 160 -13.53 -13.99 -2.69
CA LYS A 160 -12.13 -14.36 -2.85
C LYS A 160 -11.93 -15.50 -3.86
N ALA A 161 -12.86 -16.45 -3.91
CA ALA A 161 -12.79 -17.57 -4.85
C ALA A 161 -12.86 -17.11 -6.31
N GLU A 162 -13.71 -16.15 -6.62
CA GLU A 162 -13.77 -15.56 -7.96
C GLU A 162 -12.49 -14.81 -8.32
N LEU A 163 -11.92 -14.05 -7.39
CA LEU A 163 -10.62 -13.40 -7.58
C LEU A 163 -9.54 -14.45 -7.86
N LEU A 164 -9.45 -15.53 -7.07
CA LEU A 164 -8.46 -16.60 -7.25
C LEU A 164 -8.63 -17.35 -8.58
N ASN A 165 -9.87 -17.50 -9.08
CA ASN A 165 -10.13 -18.04 -10.41
C ASN A 165 -9.67 -17.09 -11.54
N TYR A 166 -9.66 -15.78 -11.28
CA TYR A 166 -9.15 -14.79 -12.22
C TYR A 166 -7.62 -14.71 -12.20
N SER A 167 -7.03 -14.65 -10.99
CA SER A 167 -5.58 -14.65 -10.79
C SER A 167 -5.23 -15.16 -9.40
N ASP A 168 -4.36 -16.16 -9.33
CA ASP A 168 -3.71 -16.67 -8.12
C ASP A 168 -2.25 -16.20 -8.01
N GLU A 169 -1.85 -15.23 -8.85
CA GLU A 169 -0.47 -14.75 -8.92
C GLU A 169 -0.04 -14.11 -7.60
N ILE A 170 1.11 -14.59 -7.09
CA ILE A 170 1.81 -13.98 -5.95
C ILE A 170 2.94 -13.14 -6.51
N VAL A 171 2.95 -11.86 -6.16
CA VAL A 171 3.98 -10.93 -6.64
C VAL A 171 5.13 -10.85 -5.65
N ASP A 172 6.32 -11.26 -6.06
CA ASP A 172 7.53 -11.13 -5.24
C ASP A 172 8.14 -9.72 -5.36
N TRP A 173 7.62 -8.78 -4.58
CA TRP A 173 8.16 -7.41 -4.57
C TRP A 173 9.60 -7.32 -4.07
N LYS A 174 10.08 -8.29 -3.26
CA LYS A 174 11.47 -8.29 -2.80
C LYS A 174 12.47 -8.51 -3.93
N SER A 175 12.04 -9.16 -5.01
CA SER A 175 12.87 -9.35 -6.22
C SER A 175 12.92 -8.11 -7.12
N TRP A 176 12.12 -7.08 -6.85
CA TRP A 176 12.07 -5.87 -7.68
C TRP A 176 13.16 -4.88 -7.27
N ASN A 177 13.58 -4.07 -8.24
CA ASN A 177 14.52 -2.97 -7.98
C ASN A 177 13.82 -1.81 -7.27
N ILE A 178 13.62 -1.95 -5.96
CA ILE A 178 13.02 -0.94 -5.07
C ILE A 178 14.15 -0.32 -4.27
N ALA A 179 14.29 1.01 -4.30
CA ALA A 179 15.32 1.72 -3.57
C ALA A 179 15.06 1.72 -2.04
N GLY A 180 16.08 2.06 -1.26
CA GLY A 180 15.99 2.20 0.19
C GLY A 180 16.10 0.89 0.95
N ASN A 181 15.90 0.97 2.26
CA ASN A 181 15.96 -0.16 3.16
C ASN A 181 14.54 -0.64 3.48
N ILE A 182 14.28 -1.93 3.31
CA ILE A 182 12.98 -2.54 3.64
C ILE A 182 12.68 -2.49 5.16
N GLY A 183 13.70 -2.41 6.01
CA GLY A 183 13.57 -2.53 7.47
C GLY A 183 13.34 -3.98 7.93
N GLU A 184 12.86 -4.12 9.16
CA GLU A 184 12.57 -5.41 9.78
C GLU A 184 11.06 -5.70 9.76
N PRO A 185 10.66 -6.98 9.65
CA PRO A 185 9.26 -7.38 9.79
C PRO A 185 8.70 -7.01 11.16
N SER A 186 7.46 -6.55 11.19
CA SER A 186 6.78 -6.16 12.43
C SER A 186 5.86 -7.27 12.92
N TYR A 187 6.15 -7.81 14.09
CA TYR A 187 5.38 -8.90 14.71
C TYR A 187 4.52 -8.38 15.86
N PRO A 188 3.35 -9.00 16.11
CA PRO A 188 2.54 -8.67 17.29
C PRO A 188 3.32 -8.87 18.57
N LEU A 189 3.25 -7.91 19.48
CA LEU A 189 3.84 -8.04 20.81
C LEU A 189 3.13 -9.17 21.57
N ASN A 190 3.89 -10.17 22.06
CA ASN A 190 3.43 -11.25 22.92
C ASN A 190 2.22 -12.06 22.41
N GLY A 191 2.09 -12.26 21.11
CA GLY A 191 0.98 -13.05 20.53
C GLY A 191 -0.38 -12.37 20.61
N ILE A 192 -0.47 -11.15 21.10
CA ILE A 192 -1.68 -10.33 21.06
C ILE A 192 -1.75 -9.72 19.66
N ASN A 193 -2.68 -10.20 18.85
CA ASN A 193 -3.01 -9.52 17.61
C ASN A 193 -3.78 -8.24 17.96
N PRO A 194 -3.20 -7.04 17.83
CA PRO A 194 -3.88 -5.79 18.17
C PRO A 194 -5.13 -5.55 17.31
N LEU A 195 -5.32 -6.34 16.26
CA LEU A 195 -6.48 -6.29 15.36
C LEU A 195 -7.71 -7.05 15.93
N ASN A 196 -7.54 -7.86 16.98
CA ASN A 196 -8.64 -8.59 17.63
C ASN A 196 -9.23 -7.83 18.84
N GLY A 197 -8.81 -6.61 19.09
CA GLY A 197 -9.16 -5.83 20.29
C GLY A 197 -10.28 -4.79 20.13
N VAL A 198 -11.06 -4.81 19.03
CA VAL A 198 -12.22 -3.93 18.87
C VAL A 198 -13.46 -4.80 18.66
N GLY A 199 -14.00 -5.32 19.76
CA GLY A 199 -15.20 -6.14 19.69
C GLY A 199 -15.72 -6.49 21.10
N SER A 200 -16.42 -5.58 21.74
CA SER A 200 -17.53 -5.84 22.63
C SER A 200 -18.27 -4.53 22.92
#